data_5ac36fdd7ac0985ddd6da209fd2d1470
#
_entry.id   5ac36fdd7ac0985ddd6da209fd2d1470
#
_cell.length_a   1.000
_cell.length_b   1.000
_cell.length_c   1.000
_cell.angle_alpha   90.00
_cell.angle_beta   90.00
_cell.angle_gamma   90.00
#
_symmetry.space_group_name_H-M   'P 1'
#
loop_
_entity.id
_entity.type
_entity.pdbx_description
1 polymer ?
#
loop_
_entity_poly.entity_id
_entity_poly.type
_entity_poly.pdbx_seq_one_letter_code
_entity_poly.pdbx_strand_id
1 'polypeptide(L)'
;MRTVSSYGVEIRKQNIPARQTMEIYRQAVGYLTEIYAQVWEELRKIPETKKRFNTAEHMVHMTKKNTARFDFDLRFPKMPSYLRRSAIQHALGSVSSYETRLGQWKETGVLSGRPKLTCRNHAMPVFYRDVMYREGAEGKDEAYLKLYDGHDWKWFRVYLKRTDMEYLRRNWKGKKASAPALEKRHRRYFLRFSCTEEVTLTKTPVKEQIICSVDLGINTDAVCTIMRSDGTVLGRRFIDHPSEKDRMYRTLGRIRRFQREHGSAQTQGRWAYTKRLNTELGKKTAGAIVRYAEENHADVIVFEYLEMQGKISGKKKQKLHLWRKRDIQKCCEHQAHRKGMRVSRICAWNTSRLAYDGSGAVTRDRENHSLCTFQTGKRYNCDLSASYNIGARYFIRELLKPLPATERSLLEAKVPPVKRRTSCVYADLRKLHSEMERLKAA
;
A
#
# COMPACT_ATOMS: atom_id res chain seq x y z
N MET A 1 12.76 -11.32 2.36
CA MET A 1 11.38 -10.88 2.02
C MET A 1 11.36 -10.42 0.56
N ARG A 2 10.32 -10.77 -0.21
CA ARG A 2 10.15 -10.27 -1.59
C ARG A 2 9.36 -8.97 -1.60
N THR A 3 9.92 -7.95 -2.23
CA THR A 3 9.23 -6.68 -2.50
C THR A 3 9.04 -6.50 -4.00
N VAL A 4 7.88 -5.98 -4.42
CA VAL A 4 7.59 -5.73 -5.83
C VAL A 4 7.39 -4.24 -6.03
N SER A 5 8.21 -3.66 -6.88
CA SER A 5 8.06 -2.28 -7.34
C SER A 5 7.50 -2.26 -8.75
N SER A 6 6.61 -1.34 -9.07
CA SER A 6 6.11 -1.19 -10.43
C SER A 6 6.15 0.28 -10.88
N TYR A 7 6.48 0.48 -12.16
CA TYR A 7 6.48 1.80 -12.77
C TYR A 7 5.81 1.77 -14.13
N GLY A 8 4.98 2.76 -14.42
CA GLY A 8 4.28 2.88 -15.69
C GLY A 8 4.95 3.91 -16.59
N VAL A 9 5.52 3.47 -17.71
CA VAL A 9 6.10 4.32 -18.73
C VAL A 9 5.01 4.76 -19.71
N GLU A 10 4.81 6.04 -19.90
CA GLU A 10 3.80 6.58 -20.81
C GLU A 10 4.19 6.31 -22.26
N ILE A 11 3.27 5.72 -23.05
CA ILE A 11 3.37 5.64 -24.50
C ILE A 11 2.98 7.01 -25.05
N ARG A 12 3.86 7.63 -25.85
CA ARG A 12 3.56 8.91 -26.50
C ARG A 12 2.33 8.77 -27.40
N LYS A 13 1.58 9.85 -27.54
CA LYS A 13 0.37 9.88 -28.36
C LYS A 13 0.69 9.43 -29.80
N GLN A 14 0.14 8.29 -30.20
CA GLN A 14 0.33 7.64 -31.49
C GLN A 14 -0.95 6.96 -31.92
N ASN A 15 -1.09 6.78 -33.24
CA ASN A 15 -2.18 5.98 -33.78
C ASN A 15 -1.78 4.49 -33.75
N ILE A 16 -2.02 3.83 -32.63
CA ILE A 16 -1.77 2.40 -32.44
C ILE A 16 -3.05 1.69 -31.96
N PRO A 17 -3.28 0.42 -32.33
CA PRO A 17 -4.48 -0.34 -32.01
C PRO A 17 -4.49 -0.87 -30.54
N ALA A 18 -4.00 -0.05 -29.59
CA ALA A 18 -3.93 -0.42 -28.18
C ALA A 18 -5.31 -0.64 -27.55
N ARG A 19 -6.34 0.07 -28.06
CA ARG A 19 -7.72 -0.10 -27.61
C ARG A 19 -8.26 -1.47 -28.01
N GLN A 20 -8.13 -1.86 -29.26
CA GLN A 20 -8.58 -3.14 -29.80
C GLN A 20 -7.90 -4.31 -29.07
N THR A 21 -6.58 -4.19 -28.87
CA THR A 21 -5.81 -5.19 -28.10
C THR A 21 -6.31 -5.35 -26.67
N MET A 22 -6.64 -4.25 -25.97
CA MET A 22 -7.17 -4.33 -24.62
C MET A 22 -8.59 -4.91 -24.60
N GLU A 23 -9.43 -4.58 -25.58
CA GLU A 23 -10.81 -5.05 -25.66
C GLU A 23 -10.86 -6.55 -25.92
N ILE A 24 -10.13 -7.08 -26.90
CA ILE A 24 -10.09 -8.52 -27.18
C ILE A 24 -9.51 -9.31 -25.99
N TYR A 25 -8.46 -8.79 -25.35
CA TYR A 25 -7.89 -9.42 -24.16
C TYR A 25 -8.90 -9.47 -23.01
N ARG A 26 -9.64 -8.39 -22.75
CA ARG A 26 -10.67 -8.33 -21.71
C ARG A 26 -11.85 -9.23 -21.99
N GLN A 27 -12.25 -9.36 -23.25
CA GLN A 27 -13.26 -10.33 -23.67
C GLN A 27 -12.79 -11.76 -23.41
N ALA A 28 -11.56 -12.09 -23.75
CA ALA A 28 -10.95 -13.39 -23.48
C ALA A 28 -10.89 -13.70 -21.97
N VAL A 29 -10.43 -12.75 -21.16
CA VAL A 29 -10.40 -12.92 -19.69
C VAL A 29 -11.82 -13.07 -19.12
N GLY A 30 -12.78 -12.31 -19.61
CA GLY A 30 -14.20 -12.43 -19.20
C GLY A 30 -14.75 -13.82 -19.46
N TYR A 31 -14.61 -14.30 -20.69
CA TYR A 31 -15.02 -15.64 -21.11
C TYR A 31 -14.37 -16.75 -20.28
N LEU A 32 -13.05 -16.69 -20.11
CA LEU A 32 -12.31 -17.65 -19.29
C LEU A 32 -12.73 -17.62 -17.82
N THR A 33 -13.06 -16.44 -17.28
CA THR A 33 -13.53 -16.31 -15.90
C THR A 33 -14.91 -16.99 -15.71
N GLU A 34 -15.80 -16.85 -16.68
CA GLU A 34 -17.12 -17.51 -16.67
C GLU A 34 -16.96 -19.03 -16.72
N ILE A 35 -16.11 -19.56 -17.62
CA ILE A 35 -15.81 -21.00 -17.73
C ILE A 35 -15.20 -21.52 -16.43
N TYR A 36 -14.14 -20.90 -15.94
CA TYR A 36 -13.43 -21.42 -14.77
C TYR A 36 -14.24 -21.28 -13.49
N ALA A 37 -15.20 -20.37 -13.42
CA ALA A 37 -16.15 -20.33 -12.31
C ALA A 37 -17.08 -21.57 -12.33
N GLN A 38 -17.51 -22.04 -13.52
CA GLN A 38 -18.34 -23.23 -13.64
C GLN A 38 -17.59 -24.52 -13.23
N VAL A 39 -16.31 -24.62 -13.57
CA VAL A 39 -15.49 -25.82 -13.30
C VAL A 39 -14.55 -25.64 -12.09
N TRP A 40 -14.80 -24.62 -11.24
CA TRP A 40 -13.90 -24.31 -10.14
C TRP A 40 -13.76 -25.46 -9.13
N GLU A 41 -14.84 -26.18 -8.85
CA GLU A 41 -14.82 -27.34 -7.96
C GLU A 41 -13.87 -28.44 -8.42
N GLU A 42 -13.70 -28.61 -9.72
CA GLU A 42 -12.74 -29.52 -10.33
C GLU A 42 -11.31 -28.99 -10.21
N LEU A 43 -11.11 -27.71 -10.58
CA LEU A 43 -9.77 -27.08 -10.58
C LEU A 43 -9.19 -26.87 -9.18
N ARG A 44 -10.02 -26.56 -8.16
CA ARG A 44 -9.54 -26.32 -6.80
C ARG A 44 -8.99 -27.60 -6.12
N LYS A 45 -9.42 -28.80 -6.57
CA LYS A 45 -8.91 -30.08 -6.06
C LYS A 45 -7.45 -30.31 -6.43
N ILE A 46 -6.92 -29.60 -7.42
CA ILE A 46 -5.52 -29.71 -7.86
C ILE A 46 -4.67 -28.75 -7.00
N PRO A 47 -3.87 -29.24 -6.03
CA PRO A 47 -3.16 -28.37 -5.09
C PRO A 47 -2.00 -27.63 -5.77
N GLU A 48 -1.34 -28.25 -6.71
CA GLU A 48 -0.18 -27.69 -7.41
C GLU A 48 -0.63 -26.65 -8.45
N THR A 49 -0.20 -25.40 -8.28
CA THR A 49 -0.58 -24.26 -9.13
C THR A 49 -0.23 -24.49 -10.60
N LYS A 50 0.93 -25.11 -10.89
CA LYS A 50 1.37 -25.40 -12.26
C LYS A 50 0.49 -26.44 -12.93
N LYS A 51 0.14 -27.51 -12.23
CA LYS A 51 -0.78 -28.55 -12.74
C LYS A 51 -2.18 -27.97 -12.97
N ARG A 52 -2.69 -27.21 -12.01
CA ARG A 52 -3.98 -26.52 -12.15
C ARG A 52 -4.02 -25.63 -13.38
N PHE A 53 -2.97 -24.85 -13.61
CA PHE A 53 -2.84 -24.01 -14.80
C PHE A 53 -2.84 -24.84 -16.09
N ASN A 54 -2.04 -25.90 -16.15
CA ASN A 54 -1.98 -26.77 -17.33
C ASN A 54 -3.33 -27.43 -17.60
N THR A 55 -4.01 -27.95 -16.58
CA THR A 55 -5.37 -28.51 -16.73
C THR A 55 -6.33 -27.47 -17.28
N ALA A 56 -6.31 -26.24 -16.73
CA ALA A 56 -7.16 -25.14 -17.22
C ALA A 56 -6.81 -24.77 -18.69
N GLU A 57 -5.53 -24.78 -19.08
CA GLU A 57 -5.11 -24.54 -20.47
C GLU A 57 -5.61 -25.66 -21.41
N HIS A 58 -5.53 -26.95 -20.99
CA HIS A 58 -6.03 -28.09 -21.78
C HIS A 58 -7.54 -28.01 -22.01
N MET A 59 -8.32 -27.48 -21.09
CA MET A 59 -9.78 -27.31 -21.23
C MET A 59 -10.16 -26.35 -22.36
N VAL A 60 -9.30 -25.39 -22.73
CA VAL A 60 -9.60 -24.28 -23.63
C VAL A 60 -8.73 -24.22 -24.88
N HIS A 61 -7.63 -24.97 -24.92
CA HIS A 61 -6.69 -24.94 -26.04
C HIS A 61 -6.73 -26.24 -26.85
N MET A 62 -7.11 -26.10 -28.11
CA MET A 62 -7.15 -27.21 -29.07
C MET A 62 -5.78 -27.45 -29.69
N THR A 63 -5.36 -28.71 -29.71
CA THR A 63 -4.12 -29.16 -30.39
C THR A 63 -4.40 -30.45 -31.13
N LYS A 64 -3.44 -30.91 -31.95
CA LYS A 64 -3.56 -32.24 -32.63
C LYS A 64 -3.76 -33.41 -31.64
N LYS A 65 -3.33 -33.26 -30.40
CA LYS A 65 -3.37 -34.27 -29.32
C LYS A 65 -4.38 -33.98 -28.22
N ASN A 66 -5.05 -32.83 -28.25
CA ASN A 66 -5.98 -32.39 -27.22
C ASN A 66 -7.22 -31.76 -27.83
N THR A 67 -8.38 -32.35 -27.56
CA THR A 67 -9.67 -31.78 -27.88
C THR A 67 -10.08 -30.90 -26.72
N ALA A 68 -10.21 -29.59 -26.97
CA ALA A 68 -10.62 -28.66 -25.94
C ALA A 68 -12.08 -28.88 -25.53
N ARG A 69 -12.36 -28.75 -24.24
CA ARG A 69 -13.73 -28.82 -23.68
C ARG A 69 -14.58 -27.60 -24.03
N PHE A 70 -13.91 -26.46 -24.23
CA PHE A 70 -14.55 -25.17 -24.49
C PHE A 70 -14.01 -24.54 -25.76
N ASP A 71 -14.81 -23.74 -26.43
CA ASP A 71 -14.58 -23.17 -27.77
C ASP A 71 -13.74 -21.87 -27.78
N PHE A 72 -12.79 -21.74 -26.84
CA PHE A 72 -11.96 -20.52 -26.72
C PHE A 72 -11.19 -20.19 -28.02
N ASP A 73 -10.53 -21.18 -28.61
CA ASP A 73 -9.72 -20.98 -29.82
C ASP A 73 -10.58 -20.61 -31.05
N LEU A 74 -11.86 -21.01 -31.07
CA LEU A 74 -12.82 -20.59 -32.08
C LEU A 74 -13.27 -19.14 -31.88
N ARG A 75 -13.49 -18.73 -30.63
CA ARG A 75 -13.91 -17.35 -30.28
C ARG A 75 -12.80 -16.33 -30.41
N PHE A 76 -11.56 -16.75 -30.16
CA PHE A 76 -10.38 -15.88 -30.16
C PHE A 76 -9.31 -16.43 -31.10
N PRO A 77 -9.61 -16.54 -32.41
CA PRO A 77 -8.69 -17.11 -33.38
C PRO A 77 -7.39 -16.30 -33.45
N LYS A 78 -6.27 -16.99 -33.68
CA LYS A 78 -4.93 -16.41 -33.81
C LYS A 78 -4.43 -15.66 -32.55
N MET A 79 -5.07 -15.81 -31.38
CA MET A 79 -4.57 -15.19 -30.15
C MET A 79 -3.18 -15.75 -29.82
N PRO A 80 -2.15 -14.89 -29.63
CA PRO A 80 -0.82 -15.35 -29.27
C PRO A 80 -0.82 -16.21 -28.01
N SER A 81 -0.09 -17.34 -28.03
CA SER A 81 -0.09 -18.34 -26.96
C SER A 81 0.23 -17.74 -25.58
N TYR A 82 1.22 -16.85 -25.49
CA TYR A 82 1.57 -16.18 -24.24
C TYR A 82 0.49 -15.23 -23.76
N LEU A 83 -0.25 -14.58 -24.67
CA LEU A 83 -1.37 -13.72 -24.27
C LEU A 83 -2.56 -14.54 -23.77
N ARG A 84 -2.87 -15.69 -24.42
CA ARG A 84 -3.83 -16.69 -23.94
C ARG A 84 -3.46 -17.16 -22.54
N ARG A 85 -2.20 -17.58 -22.35
CA ARG A 85 -1.71 -18.04 -21.04
C ARG A 85 -1.82 -16.96 -19.97
N SER A 86 -1.53 -15.70 -20.31
CA SER A 86 -1.73 -14.57 -19.42
C SER A 86 -3.20 -14.38 -19.06
N ALA A 87 -4.11 -14.54 -20.03
CA ALA A 87 -5.56 -14.43 -19.79
C ALA A 87 -6.08 -15.57 -18.89
N ILE A 88 -5.61 -16.80 -19.11
CA ILE A 88 -5.91 -17.97 -18.25
C ILE A 88 -5.48 -17.70 -16.81
N GLN A 89 -4.23 -17.26 -16.61
CA GLN A 89 -3.71 -16.95 -15.28
C GLN A 89 -4.52 -15.84 -14.57
N HIS A 90 -4.92 -14.83 -15.33
CA HIS A 90 -5.74 -13.74 -14.82
C HIS A 90 -7.13 -14.22 -14.38
N ALA A 91 -7.78 -15.04 -15.21
CA ALA A 91 -9.09 -15.60 -14.93
C ALA A 91 -9.06 -16.52 -13.71
N LEU A 92 -8.10 -17.47 -13.64
CA LEU A 92 -7.93 -18.35 -12.49
C LEU A 92 -7.69 -17.56 -11.18
N GLY A 93 -6.84 -16.53 -11.22
CA GLY A 93 -6.60 -15.67 -10.06
C GLY A 93 -7.85 -14.92 -9.60
N SER A 94 -8.68 -14.47 -10.55
CA SER A 94 -9.94 -13.77 -10.26
C SER A 94 -10.97 -14.69 -9.62
N VAL A 95 -11.13 -15.90 -10.15
CA VAL A 95 -12.05 -16.92 -9.59
C VAL A 95 -11.59 -17.36 -8.21
N SER A 96 -10.31 -17.69 -8.04
CA SER A 96 -9.74 -18.09 -6.75
C SER A 96 -9.95 -17.00 -5.67
N SER A 97 -9.68 -15.75 -6.02
CA SER A 97 -9.88 -14.61 -5.11
C SER A 97 -11.36 -14.37 -4.78
N TYR A 98 -12.26 -14.60 -5.74
CA TYR A 98 -13.70 -14.49 -5.53
C TYR A 98 -14.18 -15.57 -4.57
N GLU A 99 -13.82 -16.84 -4.78
CA GLU A 99 -14.20 -17.97 -3.96
C GLU A 99 -13.71 -17.83 -2.50
N THR A 100 -12.45 -17.38 -2.32
CA THR A 100 -11.93 -17.09 -0.98
C THR A 100 -12.76 -16.03 -0.26
N ARG A 101 -13.09 -14.93 -0.95
CA ARG A 101 -13.93 -13.87 -0.36
C ARG A 101 -15.37 -14.34 -0.10
N LEU A 102 -15.90 -15.19 -0.98
CA LEU A 102 -17.23 -15.76 -0.81
C LEU A 102 -17.30 -16.69 0.41
N GLY A 103 -16.25 -17.53 0.61
CA GLY A 103 -16.10 -18.36 1.80
C GLY A 103 -16.07 -17.52 3.07
N GLN A 104 -15.18 -16.52 3.13
CA GLN A 104 -15.11 -15.60 4.27
C GLN A 104 -16.44 -14.86 4.53
N TRP A 105 -17.15 -14.46 3.48
CA TRP A 105 -18.44 -13.81 3.63
C TRP A 105 -19.50 -14.75 4.22
N LYS A 106 -19.49 -16.03 3.81
CA LYS A 106 -20.39 -17.06 4.38
C LYS A 106 -20.10 -17.33 5.85
N GLU A 107 -18.82 -17.34 6.26
CA GLU A 107 -18.38 -17.63 7.64
C GLU A 107 -18.62 -16.45 8.59
N THR A 108 -18.33 -15.22 8.16
CA THR A 108 -18.36 -14.03 9.03
C THR A 108 -19.71 -13.35 9.12
N GLY A 109 -20.70 -13.73 8.29
CA GLY A 109 -22.03 -13.11 8.25
C GLY A 109 -22.00 -11.60 8.05
N VAL A 110 -22.44 -11.15 6.92
CA VAL A 110 -23.24 -9.93 6.63
C VAL A 110 -22.77 -8.54 7.10
N LEU A 111 -21.53 -8.26 7.42
CA LEU A 111 -21.07 -6.86 7.59
C LEU A 111 -20.77 -6.16 6.26
N SER A 112 -20.67 -6.91 5.17
CA SER A 112 -20.44 -6.38 3.80
C SER A 112 -21.36 -7.08 2.81
N GLY A 113 -21.76 -6.39 1.73
CA GLY A 113 -22.56 -7.02 0.67
C GLY A 113 -21.87 -8.25 0.07
N ARG A 114 -22.66 -9.20 -0.44
CA ARG A 114 -22.14 -10.42 -1.11
C ARG A 114 -21.08 -10.06 -2.16
N PRO A 115 -19.91 -10.72 -2.16
CA PRO A 115 -18.89 -10.52 -3.18
C PRO A 115 -19.42 -10.75 -4.59
N LYS A 116 -18.92 -9.98 -5.55
CA LYS A 116 -19.23 -10.14 -6.99
C LYS A 116 -17.98 -10.58 -7.73
N LEU A 117 -18.13 -11.52 -8.65
CA LEU A 117 -17.07 -11.93 -9.56
C LEU A 117 -16.93 -10.88 -10.67
N THR A 118 -15.89 -10.03 -10.59
CA THR A 118 -15.62 -8.97 -11.56
C THR A 118 -14.14 -8.91 -11.87
N CYS A 119 -13.74 -9.21 -13.10
CA CYS A 119 -12.33 -9.10 -13.53
C CYS A 119 -12.14 -8.35 -14.85
N ARG A 120 -13.16 -8.34 -15.70
CA ARG A 120 -13.07 -7.86 -17.09
C ARG A 120 -12.49 -6.45 -17.22
N ASN A 121 -12.96 -5.49 -16.41
CA ASN A 121 -12.58 -4.07 -16.56
C ASN A 121 -11.16 -3.74 -16.09
N HIS A 122 -10.55 -4.62 -15.30
CA HIS A 122 -9.22 -4.41 -14.70
C HIS A 122 -8.13 -5.26 -15.36
N ALA A 123 -8.50 -6.15 -16.27
CA ALA A 123 -7.55 -7.02 -16.95
C ALA A 123 -6.62 -6.20 -17.86
N MET A 124 -5.32 -6.43 -17.71
CA MET A 124 -4.26 -5.78 -18.48
C MET A 124 -3.47 -6.86 -19.23
N PRO A 125 -3.36 -6.76 -20.58
CA PRO A 125 -2.55 -7.68 -21.35
C PRO A 125 -1.08 -7.56 -20.98
N VAL A 126 -0.42 -8.71 -20.72
CA VAL A 126 1.01 -8.78 -20.43
C VAL A 126 1.75 -9.17 -21.71
N PHE A 127 2.75 -8.39 -22.07
CA PHE A 127 3.54 -8.56 -23.29
C PHE A 127 4.86 -9.28 -22.98
N TYR A 128 4.93 -10.58 -23.24
CA TYR A 128 6.13 -11.35 -23.00
C TYR A 128 7.28 -10.87 -23.90
N ARG A 129 8.49 -10.80 -23.31
CA ARG A 129 9.70 -10.35 -24.01
C ARG A 129 9.98 -11.24 -25.21
N ASP A 130 10.49 -10.64 -26.26
CA ASP A 130 10.89 -11.24 -27.56
C ASP A 130 9.75 -11.83 -28.38
N VAL A 131 8.62 -12.15 -27.78
CA VAL A 131 7.43 -12.71 -28.44
C VAL A 131 6.36 -11.67 -28.73
N MET A 132 6.13 -10.75 -27.80
CA MET A 132 5.10 -9.69 -27.89
C MET A 132 5.63 -8.30 -27.57
N TYR A 133 6.77 -8.20 -26.92
CA TYR A 133 7.47 -6.98 -26.56
C TYR A 133 8.94 -7.13 -26.94
N ARG A 134 9.47 -6.14 -27.64
CA ARG A 134 10.90 -5.99 -27.91
C ARG A 134 11.33 -4.59 -27.52
N GLU A 135 12.50 -4.48 -26.93
CA GLU A 135 13.13 -3.19 -26.66
C GLU A 135 13.62 -2.58 -27.98
N GLY A 136 13.58 -1.28 -28.08
CA GLY A 136 14.17 -0.54 -29.19
C GLY A 136 15.70 -0.59 -29.17
N ALA A 137 16.35 0.04 -30.13
CA ALA A 137 17.80 0.15 -30.15
C ALA A 137 18.33 0.84 -28.88
N GLU A 138 19.52 0.47 -28.46
CA GLU A 138 20.15 1.00 -27.26
C GLU A 138 20.18 2.54 -27.29
N GLY A 139 19.80 3.15 -26.16
CA GLY A 139 19.71 4.61 -26.03
C GLY A 139 18.44 5.24 -26.63
N LYS A 140 17.62 4.53 -27.40
CA LYS A 140 16.36 5.06 -27.93
C LYS A 140 15.20 4.81 -26.96
N ASP A 141 14.30 5.80 -26.86
CA ASP A 141 13.08 5.71 -26.05
C ASP A 141 11.94 5.13 -26.88
N GLU A 142 12.12 3.91 -27.37
CA GLU A 142 11.17 3.21 -28.23
C GLU A 142 11.08 1.73 -27.86
N ALA A 143 9.98 1.10 -28.26
CA ALA A 143 9.76 -0.35 -28.13
C ALA A 143 8.89 -0.85 -29.28
N TYR A 144 8.84 -2.15 -29.46
CA TYR A 144 7.96 -2.80 -30.39
C TYR A 144 6.96 -3.68 -29.63
N LEU A 145 5.68 -3.51 -29.93
CA LEU A 145 4.58 -4.25 -29.32
C LEU A 145 3.82 -5.02 -30.42
N LYS A 146 3.53 -6.28 -30.14
CA LYS A 146 2.63 -7.07 -30.99
C LYS A 146 1.19 -6.78 -30.57
N LEU A 147 0.46 -5.99 -31.36
CA LEU A 147 -0.89 -5.52 -31.07
C LEU A 147 -1.90 -6.08 -32.07
N TYR A 148 -3.15 -6.19 -31.64
CA TYR A 148 -4.28 -6.60 -32.47
C TYR A 148 -4.89 -5.40 -33.19
N ASP A 149 -4.93 -5.41 -34.52
CA ASP A 149 -5.44 -4.30 -35.34
C ASP A 149 -6.94 -4.41 -35.69
N GLY A 150 -7.59 -5.43 -35.17
CA GLY A 150 -9.00 -5.77 -35.47
C GLY A 150 -9.11 -7.03 -36.37
N HIS A 151 -8.05 -7.41 -37.07
CA HIS A 151 -8.01 -8.57 -37.97
C HIS A 151 -6.87 -9.52 -37.64
N ASP A 152 -5.69 -9.00 -37.34
CA ASP A 152 -4.51 -9.79 -37.08
C ASP A 152 -3.56 -9.16 -36.03
N TRP A 153 -2.56 -9.91 -35.59
CA TRP A 153 -1.55 -9.51 -34.62
C TRP A 153 -0.28 -9.06 -35.34
N LYS A 154 0.00 -7.74 -35.30
CA LYS A 154 1.14 -7.13 -36.00
C LYS A 154 2.06 -6.40 -35.04
N TRP A 155 3.32 -6.24 -35.42
CA TRP A 155 4.29 -5.46 -34.68
C TRP A 155 4.11 -3.98 -34.96
N PHE A 156 3.99 -3.19 -33.88
CA PHE A 156 3.91 -1.73 -33.90
C PHE A 156 5.07 -1.14 -33.13
N ARG A 157 5.79 -0.22 -33.76
CA ARG A 157 6.78 0.61 -33.06
C ARG A 157 6.05 1.63 -32.19
N VAL A 158 6.46 1.78 -30.92
CA VAL A 158 5.91 2.71 -29.95
C VAL A 158 7.02 3.58 -29.38
N TYR A 159 6.75 4.87 -29.25
CA TYR A 159 7.66 5.81 -28.59
C TYR A 159 7.27 5.98 -27.13
N LEU A 160 8.26 5.90 -26.28
CA LEU A 160 8.10 5.96 -24.84
C LEU A 160 8.48 7.37 -24.34
N LYS A 161 7.89 7.78 -23.21
CA LYS A 161 8.20 9.08 -22.65
C LYS A 161 9.61 9.08 -22.04
N ARG A 162 10.47 9.96 -22.56
CA ARG A 162 11.89 10.04 -22.21
C ARG A 162 12.14 10.14 -20.70
N THR A 163 11.44 11.06 -20.01
CA THR A 163 11.61 11.25 -18.56
C THR A 163 11.27 10.01 -17.74
N ASP A 164 10.31 9.19 -18.22
CA ASP A 164 9.94 7.94 -17.56
C ASP A 164 11.00 6.86 -17.81
N MET A 165 11.58 6.81 -19.03
CA MET A 165 12.68 5.90 -19.35
C MET A 165 13.96 6.26 -18.59
N GLU A 166 14.29 7.55 -18.50
CA GLU A 166 15.42 8.03 -17.70
C GLU A 166 15.27 7.63 -16.21
N TYR A 167 14.03 7.73 -15.68
CA TYR A 167 13.74 7.26 -14.33
C TYR A 167 14.01 5.76 -14.16
N LEU A 168 13.57 4.92 -15.09
CA LEU A 168 13.83 3.48 -15.05
C LEU A 168 15.33 3.17 -15.15
N ARG A 169 16.03 3.77 -16.11
CA ARG A 169 17.49 3.57 -16.28
C ARG A 169 18.26 3.91 -15.00
N ARG A 170 17.90 5.01 -14.34
CA ARG A 170 18.55 5.47 -13.12
C ARG A 170 18.23 4.60 -11.89
N ASN A 171 16.96 4.25 -11.70
CA ASN A 171 16.49 3.62 -10.45
C ASN A 171 16.44 2.09 -10.52
N TRP A 172 16.46 1.51 -11.73
CA TRP A 172 16.36 0.07 -11.96
C TRP A 172 17.62 -0.51 -12.65
N LYS A 173 18.72 0.23 -12.67
CA LYS A 173 20.01 -0.25 -13.18
C LYS A 173 20.38 -1.56 -12.48
N GLY A 174 20.72 -2.60 -13.25
CA GLY A 174 21.06 -3.93 -12.73
C GLY A 174 19.89 -4.77 -12.22
N LYS A 175 18.64 -4.26 -12.29
CA LYS A 175 17.46 -5.00 -11.85
C LYS A 175 16.72 -5.60 -13.03
N LYS A 176 16.29 -6.86 -12.90
CA LYS A 176 15.50 -7.54 -13.93
C LYS A 176 14.04 -7.09 -13.87
N ALA A 177 13.61 -6.32 -14.86
CA ALA A 177 12.21 -5.97 -15.03
C ALA A 177 11.42 -7.14 -15.63
N SER A 178 10.19 -7.36 -15.15
CA SER A 178 9.26 -8.33 -15.73
C SER A 178 8.77 -7.90 -17.12
N ALA A 179 8.09 -8.80 -17.81
CA ALA A 179 7.33 -8.46 -19.02
C ALA A 179 6.34 -7.33 -18.72
N PRO A 180 6.25 -6.28 -19.57
CA PRO A 180 5.37 -5.16 -19.32
C PRO A 180 3.90 -5.50 -19.54
N ALA A 181 3.01 -4.86 -18.76
CA ALA A 181 1.58 -4.91 -18.99
C ALA A 181 1.09 -3.60 -19.63
N LEU A 182 0.18 -3.69 -20.60
CA LEU A 182 -0.45 -2.50 -21.20
C LEU A 182 -1.57 -2.00 -20.30
N GLU A 183 -1.43 -0.78 -19.82
CA GLU A 183 -2.39 -0.11 -18.95
C GLU A 183 -2.98 1.11 -19.63
N LYS A 184 -4.29 1.33 -19.49
CA LYS A 184 -4.96 2.58 -19.89
C LYS A 184 -5.32 3.38 -18.65
N ARG A 185 -4.83 4.62 -18.57
CA ARG A 185 -5.22 5.60 -17.54
C ARG A 185 -5.85 6.82 -18.24
N HIS A 186 -7.11 7.04 -17.99
CA HIS A 186 -7.87 8.07 -18.68
C HIS A 186 -7.78 7.91 -20.21
N ARG A 187 -7.14 8.86 -20.90
CA ARG A 187 -6.96 8.86 -22.37
C ARG A 187 -5.55 8.45 -22.82
N ARG A 188 -4.69 7.96 -21.90
CA ARG A 188 -3.28 7.62 -22.17
C ARG A 188 -3.01 6.15 -21.92
N TYR A 189 -2.03 5.62 -22.66
CA TYR A 189 -1.55 4.26 -22.51
C TYR A 189 -0.17 4.24 -21.85
N PHE A 190 0.07 3.21 -21.07
CA PHE A 190 1.33 3.01 -20.34
C PHE A 190 1.78 1.55 -20.46
N LEU A 191 3.09 1.36 -20.56
CA LEU A 191 3.70 0.07 -20.29
C LEU A 191 4.11 0.03 -18.81
N ARG A 192 3.45 -0.84 -18.07
CA ARG A 192 3.75 -1.04 -16.65
C ARG A 192 4.77 -2.15 -16.51
N PHE A 193 5.97 -1.80 -16.10
CA PHE A 193 7.02 -2.73 -15.72
C PHE A 193 6.93 -3.01 -14.22
N SER A 194 7.33 -4.22 -13.82
CA SER A 194 7.47 -4.61 -12.43
C SER A 194 8.87 -5.18 -12.20
N CYS A 195 9.42 -4.90 -11.03
CA CYS A 195 10.70 -5.45 -10.59
C CYS A 195 10.51 -6.10 -9.23
N THR A 196 10.97 -7.32 -9.09
CA THR A 196 10.96 -8.04 -7.81
C THR A 196 12.36 -8.03 -7.23
N GLU A 197 12.45 -7.63 -5.96
CA GLU A 197 13.70 -7.57 -5.21
C GLU A 197 13.59 -8.43 -3.95
N GLU A 198 14.63 -9.15 -3.62
CA GLU A 198 14.75 -9.82 -2.32
C GLU A 198 15.46 -8.86 -1.36
N VAL A 199 14.80 -8.56 -0.26
CA VAL A 199 15.32 -7.64 0.76
C VAL A 199 15.43 -8.36 2.08
N THR A 200 16.56 -8.19 2.75
CA THR A 200 16.76 -8.65 4.14
C THR A 200 16.33 -7.52 5.07
N LEU A 201 15.31 -7.79 5.89
CA LEU A 201 14.91 -6.85 6.94
C LEU A 201 15.85 -6.96 8.14
N THR A 202 16.06 -5.82 8.81
CA THR A 202 16.89 -5.77 10.02
C THR A 202 16.47 -6.83 11.05
N LYS A 203 17.47 -7.44 11.69
CA LYS A 203 17.32 -8.42 12.77
C LYS A 203 17.92 -7.90 14.09
N THR A 204 18.19 -6.61 14.17
CA THR A 204 18.76 -5.96 15.37
C THR A 204 17.98 -6.38 16.63
N PRO A 205 18.65 -6.82 17.68
CA PRO A 205 18.02 -7.14 18.97
C PRO A 205 17.25 -5.94 19.53
N VAL A 206 16.11 -6.18 20.18
CA VAL A 206 15.21 -5.10 20.64
C VAL A 206 15.90 -4.06 21.51
N LYS A 207 16.87 -4.47 22.33
CA LYS A 207 17.63 -3.57 23.23
C LYS A 207 18.53 -2.59 22.48
N GLU A 208 19.00 -2.97 21.30
CA GLU A 208 19.89 -2.18 20.46
C GLU A 208 19.16 -1.39 19.36
N GLN A 209 17.86 -1.67 19.17
CA GLN A 209 17.07 -1.04 18.13
C GLN A 209 16.94 0.47 18.30
N ILE A 210 17.06 1.17 17.21
CA ILE A 210 16.60 2.55 17.06
C ILE A 210 15.28 2.52 16.29
N ILE A 211 14.26 3.18 16.80
CA ILE A 211 12.97 3.28 16.13
C ILE A 211 12.63 4.70 15.73
N CYS A 212 11.83 4.84 14.66
CA CYS A 212 11.15 6.06 14.30
C CYS A 212 9.66 5.90 14.60
N SER A 213 9.19 6.45 15.71
CA SER A 213 7.77 6.46 16.06
C SER A 213 7.07 7.64 15.42
N VAL A 214 5.90 7.41 14.81
CA VAL A 214 5.22 8.37 13.94
C VAL A 214 3.77 8.52 14.36
N ASP A 215 3.39 9.73 14.73
CA ASP A 215 2.00 10.15 14.85
C ASP A 215 1.56 10.84 13.55
N LEU A 216 0.47 10.34 12.94
CA LEU A 216 -0.11 10.90 11.69
C LEU A 216 -1.28 11.82 12.02
N GLY A 217 -1.12 13.10 11.74
CA GLY A 217 -2.12 14.12 12.00
C GLY A 217 -2.89 14.62 10.76
N ILE A 218 -3.91 15.44 11.00
CA ILE A 218 -4.66 16.15 9.96
C ILE A 218 -4.09 17.56 9.75
N ASN A 219 -3.66 18.20 10.82
CA ASN A 219 -3.08 19.54 10.78
C ASN A 219 -1.58 19.47 10.45
N THR A 220 -0.80 18.78 11.23
CA THR A 220 0.57 18.38 10.92
C THR A 220 0.50 17.02 10.24
N ASP A 221 1.17 16.83 9.10
CA ASP A 221 1.06 15.58 8.33
C ASP A 221 1.62 14.38 9.09
N ALA A 222 2.76 14.57 9.78
CA ALA A 222 3.36 13.58 10.66
C ALA A 222 4.28 14.24 11.70
N VAL A 223 4.33 13.68 12.91
CA VAL A 223 5.35 13.99 13.91
C VAL A 223 6.15 12.72 14.18
N CYS A 224 7.46 12.82 13.95
CA CYS A 224 8.38 11.69 14.05
C CYS A 224 9.28 11.87 15.27
N THR A 225 9.52 10.79 16.02
CA THR A 225 10.49 10.74 17.12
C THR A 225 11.42 9.55 16.94
N ILE A 226 12.72 9.81 17.00
CA ILE A 226 13.75 8.77 17.03
C ILE A 226 14.03 8.39 18.47
N MET A 227 13.93 7.11 18.81
CA MET A 227 13.98 6.65 20.19
C MET A 227 14.74 5.32 20.31
N ARG A 228 15.48 5.13 21.42
CA ARG A 228 16.09 3.88 21.84
C ARG A 228 15.21 3.12 22.83
N SER A 229 15.57 1.88 23.11
CA SER A 229 14.81 0.97 23.98
C SER A 229 14.76 1.40 25.46
N ASP A 230 15.72 2.19 25.92
CA ASP A 230 15.75 2.80 27.27
C ASP A 230 14.86 4.07 27.39
N GLY A 231 14.25 4.50 26.28
CA GLY A 231 13.47 5.72 26.20
C GLY A 231 14.29 6.97 25.81
N THR A 232 15.60 6.84 25.53
CA THR A 232 16.39 8.00 25.08
C THR A 232 15.86 8.49 23.73
N VAL A 233 15.47 9.76 23.67
CA VAL A 233 15.02 10.45 22.46
C VAL A 233 16.20 11.08 21.76
N LEU A 234 16.57 10.57 20.57
CA LEU A 234 17.70 11.03 19.78
C LEU A 234 17.34 12.19 18.85
N GLY A 235 16.09 12.29 18.42
CA GLY A 235 15.67 13.32 17.49
C GLY A 235 14.14 13.41 17.34
N ARG A 236 13.69 14.54 16.82
CA ARG A 236 12.28 14.87 16.56
C ARG A 236 12.16 15.61 15.25
N ARG A 237 11.11 15.33 14.49
CA ARG A 237 10.83 16.07 13.25
C ARG A 237 9.35 16.23 13.02
N PHE A 238 8.94 17.47 12.77
CA PHE A 238 7.60 17.79 12.29
C PHE A 238 7.63 17.81 10.76
N ILE A 239 6.80 17.02 10.15
CA ILE A 239 6.64 16.95 8.70
C ILE A 239 5.33 17.60 8.34
N ASP A 240 5.40 18.66 7.55
CA ASP A 240 4.23 19.38 7.05
C ASP A 240 4.47 19.89 5.63
N HIS A 241 3.38 20.00 4.86
CA HIS A 241 3.39 20.48 3.49
C HIS A 241 2.35 21.59 3.30
N PRO A 242 2.59 22.78 3.89
CA PRO A 242 1.60 23.86 3.92
C PRO A 242 1.18 24.33 2.52
N SER A 243 2.12 24.48 1.60
CA SER A 243 1.84 24.91 0.22
C SER A 243 0.88 23.98 -0.51
N GLU A 244 1.07 22.65 -0.37
CA GLU A 244 0.20 21.63 -0.95
C GLU A 244 -1.17 21.60 -0.29
N LYS A 245 -1.23 21.78 1.03
CA LYS A 245 -2.48 21.89 1.79
C LYS A 245 -3.28 23.12 1.37
N ASP A 246 -2.65 24.29 1.24
CA ASP A 246 -3.28 25.51 0.77
C ASP A 246 -3.81 25.38 -0.65
N ARG A 247 -3.02 24.74 -1.54
CA ARG A 247 -3.46 24.46 -2.90
C ARG A 247 -4.68 23.53 -2.92
N MET A 248 -4.68 22.50 -2.06
CA MET A 248 -5.82 21.60 -1.92
C MET A 248 -7.03 22.33 -1.35
N TYR A 249 -6.87 23.16 -0.33
CA TYR A 249 -7.94 23.97 0.26
C TYR A 249 -8.58 24.92 -0.77
N ARG A 250 -7.76 25.67 -1.53
CA ARG A 250 -8.24 26.53 -2.62
C ARG A 250 -8.99 25.76 -3.70
N THR A 251 -8.50 24.57 -4.07
CA THR A 251 -9.18 23.72 -5.05
C THR A 251 -10.53 23.22 -4.54
N LEU A 252 -10.62 22.82 -3.29
CA LEU A 252 -11.90 22.43 -2.65
C LEU A 252 -12.87 23.62 -2.56
N GLY A 253 -12.38 24.81 -2.28
CA GLY A 253 -13.18 26.05 -2.28
C GLY A 253 -13.80 26.33 -3.65
N ARG A 254 -12.99 26.18 -4.74
CA ARG A 254 -13.48 26.32 -6.13
C ARG A 254 -14.53 25.25 -6.49
N ILE A 255 -14.37 24.01 -6.01
CA ILE A 255 -15.37 22.95 -6.23
C ILE A 255 -16.68 23.31 -5.53
N ARG A 256 -16.63 23.73 -4.25
CA ARG A 256 -17.82 24.12 -3.49
C ARG A 256 -18.58 25.29 -4.14
N ARG A 257 -17.85 26.30 -4.63
CA ARG A 257 -18.47 27.43 -5.35
C ARG A 257 -19.17 26.96 -6.61
N PHE A 258 -18.47 26.19 -7.44
CA PHE A 258 -19.02 25.65 -8.68
C PHE A 258 -20.25 24.77 -8.43
N GLN A 259 -20.23 23.93 -7.37
CA GLN A 259 -21.39 23.08 -7.03
C GLN A 259 -22.60 23.90 -6.58
N ARG A 260 -22.40 25.04 -5.94
CA ARG A 260 -23.51 25.95 -5.56
C ARG A 260 -24.12 26.64 -6.76
N GLU A 261 -23.30 27.02 -7.74
CA GLU A 261 -23.72 27.77 -8.95
C GLU A 261 -24.31 26.85 -10.02
N HIS A 262 -23.80 25.63 -10.18
CA HIS A 262 -24.09 24.74 -11.32
C HIS A 262 -24.53 23.31 -10.93
N GLY A 263 -24.72 23.04 -9.64
CA GLY A 263 -25.01 21.69 -9.14
C GLY A 263 -23.79 20.76 -9.15
N SER A 264 -23.99 19.49 -8.82
CA SER A 264 -22.90 18.51 -8.67
C SER A 264 -22.43 17.87 -10.00
N ALA A 265 -23.21 18.01 -11.07
CA ALA A 265 -22.98 17.34 -12.36
C ALA A 265 -21.64 17.77 -12.98
N GLN A 266 -20.92 18.04 -13.47
CA GLN A 266 -19.69 18.47 -14.15
C GLN A 266 -18.44 18.67 -13.25
N THR A 267 -18.47 18.23 -11.99
CA THR A 267 -17.33 18.41 -11.06
C THR A 267 -16.29 17.28 -11.09
N GLN A 268 -16.51 16.21 -11.89
CA GLN A 268 -15.66 15.02 -11.91
C GLN A 268 -14.17 15.33 -12.19
N GLY A 269 -13.88 16.19 -13.18
CA GLY A 269 -12.51 16.57 -13.52
C GLY A 269 -11.80 17.32 -12.38
N ARG A 270 -12.52 18.20 -11.68
CA ARG A 270 -12.01 18.96 -10.52
C ARG A 270 -11.74 18.05 -9.34
N TRP A 271 -12.62 17.10 -9.06
CA TRP A 271 -12.41 16.06 -8.05
C TRP A 271 -11.26 15.12 -8.40
N ALA A 272 -11.11 14.72 -9.66
CA ALA A 272 -9.97 13.93 -10.12
C ALA A 272 -8.63 14.64 -9.89
N TYR A 273 -8.57 15.96 -10.14
CA TYR A 273 -7.40 16.77 -9.84
C TYR A 273 -7.10 16.82 -8.33
N THR A 274 -8.10 17.09 -7.49
CA THR A 274 -7.96 17.13 -6.01
C THR A 274 -7.48 15.78 -5.48
N LYS A 275 -8.02 14.69 -6.00
CA LYS A 275 -7.61 13.32 -5.61
C LYS A 275 -6.15 13.04 -5.97
N ARG A 276 -5.66 13.50 -7.12
CA ARG A 276 -4.25 13.38 -7.51
C ARG A 276 -3.35 14.18 -6.58
N LEU A 277 -3.69 15.45 -6.32
CA LEU A 277 -2.95 16.31 -5.41
C LEU A 277 -2.86 15.71 -4.00
N ASN A 278 -3.96 15.18 -3.48
CA ASN A 278 -4.01 14.51 -2.19
C ASN A 278 -3.16 13.21 -2.17
N THR A 279 -3.15 12.47 -3.29
CA THR A 279 -2.30 11.28 -3.43
C THR A 279 -0.81 11.65 -3.44
N GLU A 280 -0.45 12.73 -4.09
CA GLU A 280 0.92 13.24 -4.13
C GLU A 280 1.38 13.71 -2.76
N LEU A 281 0.54 14.45 -2.03
CA LEU A 281 0.79 14.85 -0.65
C LEU A 281 1.09 13.64 0.24
N GLY A 282 0.25 12.60 0.19
CA GLY A 282 0.48 11.37 0.96
C GLY A 282 1.81 10.67 0.61
N LYS A 283 2.22 10.68 -0.66
CA LYS A 283 3.52 10.12 -1.07
C LYS A 283 4.71 10.97 -0.60
N LYS A 284 4.59 12.30 -0.64
CA LYS A 284 5.61 13.22 -0.12
C LYS A 284 5.81 13.04 1.38
N THR A 285 4.71 12.96 2.14
CA THR A 285 4.75 12.69 3.58
C THR A 285 5.42 11.35 3.87
N ALA A 286 5.02 10.28 3.18
CA ALA A 286 5.63 8.96 3.33
C ALA A 286 7.13 8.97 3.03
N GLY A 287 7.54 9.62 1.94
CA GLY A 287 8.95 9.76 1.57
C GLY A 287 9.76 10.55 2.60
N ALA A 288 9.18 11.59 3.20
CA ALA A 288 9.83 12.38 4.24
C ALA A 288 10.02 11.58 5.54
N ILE A 289 9.02 10.79 5.95
CA ILE A 289 9.10 9.90 7.12
C ILE A 289 10.23 8.86 6.92
N VAL A 290 10.21 8.16 5.78
CA VAL A 290 11.21 7.11 5.51
C VAL A 290 12.63 7.68 5.43
N ARG A 291 12.79 8.85 4.80
CA ARG A 291 14.08 9.53 4.72
C ARG A 291 14.60 9.90 6.11
N TYR A 292 13.75 10.48 6.96
CA TYR A 292 14.13 10.83 8.32
C TYR A 292 14.51 9.60 9.16
N ALA A 293 13.79 8.50 9.01
CA ALA A 293 14.12 7.24 9.66
C ALA A 293 15.47 6.69 9.17
N GLU A 294 15.75 6.74 7.86
CA GLU A 294 17.00 6.30 7.24
C GLU A 294 18.19 7.16 7.68
N GLU A 295 18.04 8.50 7.67
CA GLU A 295 19.05 9.47 8.11
C GLU A 295 19.48 9.25 9.57
N ASN A 296 18.61 8.67 10.40
CA ASN A 296 18.85 8.37 11.81
C ASN A 296 19.06 6.87 12.07
N HIS A 297 19.34 6.08 11.05
CA HIS A 297 19.61 4.63 11.16
C HIS A 297 18.55 3.84 11.91
N ALA A 298 17.26 4.21 11.75
CA ALA A 298 16.17 3.51 12.42
C ALA A 298 15.97 2.10 11.85
N ASP A 299 15.86 1.11 12.73
CA ASP A 299 15.56 -0.28 12.37
C ASP A 299 14.08 -0.50 12.06
N VAL A 300 13.22 0.26 12.74
CA VAL A 300 11.76 0.08 12.69
C VAL A 300 11.05 1.43 12.63
N ILE A 301 10.11 1.56 11.71
CA ILE A 301 9.13 2.67 11.74
C ILE A 301 7.87 2.16 12.44
N VAL A 302 7.43 2.88 13.47
CA VAL A 302 6.30 2.50 14.30
C VAL A 302 5.15 3.47 14.09
N PHE A 303 3.98 2.93 13.70
CA PHE A 303 2.74 3.68 13.54
C PHE A 303 1.67 3.23 14.54
N GLU A 304 0.61 4.00 14.62
CA GLU A 304 -0.64 3.56 15.23
C GLU A 304 -1.46 2.69 14.27
N TYR A 305 -2.19 1.73 14.81
CA TYR A 305 -3.22 0.99 14.08
C TYR A 305 -4.50 1.85 14.00
N LEU A 306 -4.66 2.55 12.89
CA LEU A 306 -5.73 3.51 12.68
C LEU A 306 -6.89 2.89 11.86
N GLU A 307 -7.70 2.04 12.47
CA GLU A 307 -8.98 1.63 11.89
C GLU A 307 -10.10 2.57 12.37
N MET A 308 -10.75 3.22 11.41
CA MET A 308 -11.98 3.95 11.70
C MET A 308 -13.15 3.03 11.42
N GLN A 309 -13.79 2.57 12.49
CA GLN A 309 -15.07 1.86 12.41
C GLN A 309 -16.22 2.88 12.48
N GLY A 310 -17.21 2.73 11.60
CA GLY A 310 -18.41 3.54 11.58
C GLY A 310 -18.47 4.65 10.53
N LYS A 311 -19.65 5.27 10.41
CA LYS A 311 -19.90 6.38 9.47
C LYS A 311 -19.24 7.66 9.98
N ILE A 312 -18.43 8.28 9.15
CA ILE A 312 -17.84 9.59 9.42
C ILE A 312 -18.92 10.64 9.17
N SER A 313 -19.26 11.45 10.20
CA SER A 313 -20.25 12.52 10.14
C SER A 313 -19.69 13.83 10.68
N GLY A 314 -20.47 14.92 10.55
CA GLY A 314 -20.16 16.23 11.13
C GLY A 314 -19.24 17.12 10.28
N LYS A 315 -18.91 18.31 10.82
CA LYS A 315 -18.14 19.38 10.14
C LYS A 315 -16.75 18.94 9.66
N LYS A 316 -16.11 17.96 10.31
CA LYS A 316 -14.78 17.44 9.95
C LYS A 316 -14.81 16.29 8.93
N LYS A 317 -16.01 15.84 8.49
CA LYS A 317 -16.17 14.69 7.56
C LYS A 317 -15.27 14.77 6.34
N GLN A 318 -15.22 15.92 5.65
CA GLN A 318 -14.41 16.09 4.45
C GLN A 318 -12.90 15.96 4.74
N LYS A 319 -12.40 16.56 5.81
CA LYS A 319 -10.98 16.47 6.21
C LYS A 319 -10.60 15.03 6.52
N LEU A 320 -11.45 14.30 7.24
CA LEU A 320 -11.24 12.89 7.59
C LEU A 320 -11.24 11.97 6.38
N HIS A 321 -12.13 12.20 5.39
CA HIS A 321 -12.11 11.46 4.12
C HIS A 321 -10.88 11.73 3.26
N LEU A 322 -10.34 12.94 3.33
CA LEU A 322 -9.12 13.31 2.62
C LEU A 322 -7.85 12.85 3.35
N TRP A 323 -7.94 12.52 4.63
CA TRP A 323 -6.80 12.04 5.41
C TRP A 323 -6.39 10.63 4.99
N ARG A 324 -5.28 10.53 4.27
CA ARG A 324 -4.80 9.30 3.64
C ARG A 324 -3.91 8.44 4.56
N LYS A 325 -4.24 8.37 5.84
CA LYS A 325 -3.43 7.68 6.86
C LYS A 325 -2.97 6.27 6.45
N ARG A 326 -3.87 5.44 5.91
CA ARG A 326 -3.54 4.08 5.46
C ARG A 326 -2.64 4.05 4.23
N ASP A 327 -2.87 4.96 3.28
CA ASP A 327 -2.04 5.05 2.08
C ASP A 327 -0.63 5.54 2.41
N ILE A 328 -0.50 6.49 3.38
CA ILE A 328 0.80 6.94 3.90
C ILE A 328 1.52 5.75 4.54
N GLN A 329 0.86 5.02 5.46
CA GLN A 329 1.46 3.84 6.11
C GLN A 329 1.89 2.78 5.11
N LYS A 330 1.04 2.43 4.12
CA LYS A 330 1.38 1.45 3.07
C LYS A 330 2.55 1.92 2.20
N CYS A 331 2.58 3.21 1.87
CA CYS A 331 3.68 3.78 1.09
C CYS A 331 4.99 3.79 1.88
N CYS A 332 4.94 4.13 3.18
CA CYS A 332 6.09 4.03 4.09
C CYS A 332 6.57 2.58 4.21
N GLU A 333 5.66 1.63 4.42
CA GLU A 333 5.99 0.20 4.54
C GLU A 333 6.75 -0.31 3.33
N HIS A 334 6.23 -0.02 2.13
CA HIS A 334 6.90 -0.41 0.89
C HIS A 334 8.29 0.22 0.73
N GLN A 335 8.45 1.51 1.07
CA GLN A 335 9.73 2.21 0.96
C GLN A 335 10.70 1.78 2.06
N ALA A 336 10.23 1.62 3.30
CA ALA A 336 11.03 1.18 4.45
C ALA A 336 11.58 -0.23 4.22
N HIS A 337 10.73 -1.16 3.77
CA HIS A 337 11.17 -2.53 3.46
C HIS A 337 12.28 -2.56 2.42
N ARG A 338 12.19 -1.74 1.37
CA ARG A 338 13.27 -1.64 0.36
C ARG A 338 14.60 -1.12 0.92
N LYS A 339 14.56 -0.44 2.06
CA LYS A 339 15.73 0.04 2.81
C LYS A 339 16.16 -0.91 3.92
N GLY A 340 15.53 -2.08 4.04
CA GLY A 340 15.80 -3.07 5.10
C GLY A 340 15.14 -2.77 6.44
N MET A 341 14.46 -1.62 6.59
CA MET A 341 13.73 -1.27 7.81
C MET A 341 12.44 -2.07 7.95
N ARG A 342 12.05 -2.42 9.17
CA ARG A 342 10.74 -3.01 9.48
C ARG A 342 9.70 -1.93 9.72
N VAL A 343 8.43 -2.28 9.57
CA VAL A 343 7.29 -1.42 9.96
C VAL A 343 6.44 -2.17 10.98
N SER A 344 6.12 -1.50 12.07
CA SER A 344 5.26 -2.04 13.13
C SER A 344 4.08 -1.11 13.40
N ARG A 345 3.02 -1.68 13.97
CA ARG A 345 1.83 -0.93 14.38
C ARG A 345 1.48 -1.26 15.82
N ILE A 346 1.08 -0.24 16.57
CA ILE A 346 0.65 -0.36 17.97
C ILE A 346 -0.81 0.07 18.13
N CYS A 347 -1.41 -0.27 19.26
CA CYS A 347 -2.77 0.18 19.57
C CYS A 347 -2.83 1.70 19.72
N ALA A 348 -3.77 2.34 18.99
CA ALA A 348 -3.95 3.80 18.95
C ALA A 348 -4.75 4.35 20.16
N TRP A 349 -5.32 3.48 20.99
CA TRP A 349 -6.20 3.91 22.06
C TRP A 349 -5.47 4.79 23.08
N ASN A 350 -5.96 6.02 23.29
CA ASN A 350 -5.43 7.00 24.26
C ASN A 350 -3.98 7.46 24.06
N THR A 351 -3.30 7.19 22.95
CA THR A 351 -1.92 7.68 22.71
C THR A 351 -1.82 9.20 22.78
N SER A 352 -2.79 9.93 22.23
CA SER A 352 -2.86 11.39 22.23
C SER A 352 -3.73 11.98 23.36
N ARG A 353 -4.33 11.12 24.20
CA ARG A 353 -5.12 11.55 25.36
C ARG A 353 -4.35 11.52 26.66
N LEU A 354 -3.24 10.78 26.72
CA LEU A 354 -2.41 10.64 27.89
C LEU A 354 -1.11 11.43 27.71
N ALA A 355 -0.73 12.15 28.76
CA ALA A 355 0.54 12.85 28.84
C ALA A 355 1.70 11.84 28.83
N TYR A 356 2.77 12.14 28.09
CA TYR A 356 3.92 11.26 27.98
C TYR A 356 4.66 11.08 29.33
N ASP A 357 4.55 12.06 30.24
CA ASP A 357 5.20 12.07 31.55
C ASP A 357 4.47 11.20 32.61
N GLY A 358 3.33 10.62 32.26
CA GLY A 358 2.54 9.79 33.16
C GLY A 358 1.60 10.55 34.08
N SER A 359 1.48 11.88 33.96
CA SER A 359 0.62 12.73 34.80
C SER A 359 -0.89 12.50 34.57
N GLY A 360 -1.28 11.75 33.54
CA GLY A 360 -2.69 11.42 33.30
C GLY A 360 -3.25 12.02 32.00
N ALA A 361 -4.54 12.29 31.99
CA ALA A 361 -5.21 12.82 30.79
C ALA A 361 -4.81 14.27 30.50
N VAL A 362 -4.61 14.59 29.21
CA VAL A 362 -4.28 15.95 28.76
C VAL A 362 -5.54 16.75 28.47
N THR A 363 -5.52 18.04 28.81
CA THR A 363 -6.54 19.01 28.39
C THR A 363 -6.09 19.70 27.11
N ARG A 364 -6.83 19.53 26.01
CA ARG A 364 -6.50 20.16 24.73
C ARG A 364 -6.90 21.64 24.73
N ASP A 365 -6.04 22.47 24.15
CA ASP A 365 -6.33 23.87 23.89
C ASP A 365 -7.50 23.99 22.88
N ARG A 366 -8.42 24.93 23.13
CA ARG A 366 -9.63 25.13 22.32
C ARG A 366 -9.33 25.82 20.99
N GLU A 367 -8.37 26.76 20.99
CA GLU A 367 -7.99 27.53 19.81
C GLU A 367 -6.89 26.81 19.02
N ASN A 368 -5.87 26.32 19.69
CA ASN A 368 -4.77 25.59 19.08
C ASN A 368 -4.79 24.10 19.45
N HIS A 369 -5.50 23.31 18.67
CA HIS A 369 -5.63 21.86 18.89
C HIS A 369 -4.32 21.07 18.88
N SER A 370 -3.20 21.67 18.45
CA SER A 370 -1.87 21.06 18.51
C SER A 370 -1.23 21.19 19.89
N LEU A 371 -1.79 22.03 20.78
CA LEU A 371 -1.32 22.23 22.15
C LEU A 371 -2.23 21.53 23.15
N CYS A 372 -1.63 21.07 24.24
CA CYS A 372 -2.33 20.55 25.40
C CYS A 372 -1.63 20.96 26.68
N THR A 373 -2.39 20.95 27.78
CA THR A 373 -1.89 21.14 29.14
C THR A 373 -1.98 19.82 29.89
N PHE A 374 -0.88 19.42 30.51
CA PHE A 374 -0.77 18.23 31.35
C PHE A 374 -1.33 18.52 32.75
N GLN A 375 -1.60 17.48 33.53
CA GLN A 375 -2.06 17.69 34.91
C GLN A 375 -1.01 18.41 35.81
N THR A 376 0.26 18.33 35.42
CA THR A 376 1.38 19.10 36.04
C THR A 376 1.39 20.59 35.70
N GLY A 377 0.44 21.08 34.89
CA GLY A 377 0.43 22.46 34.37
C GLY A 377 1.33 22.68 33.16
N LYS A 378 2.10 21.69 32.73
CA LYS A 378 3.01 21.80 31.58
C LYS A 378 2.22 21.93 30.28
N ARG A 379 2.50 22.95 29.47
CA ARG A 379 2.00 23.08 28.09
C ARG A 379 2.92 22.37 27.12
N TYR A 380 2.36 21.55 26.26
CA TYR A 380 3.14 20.73 25.33
C TYR A 380 2.40 20.50 24.01
N ASN A 381 3.15 20.06 22.96
CA ASN A 381 2.55 19.65 21.69
C ASN A 381 1.92 18.25 21.81
N CYS A 382 0.63 18.14 21.49
CA CYS A 382 -0.13 16.89 21.61
C CYS A 382 0.43 15.76 20.73
N ASP A 383 0.75 16.10 19.48
CA ASP A 383 1.18 15.11 18.48
C ASP A 383 2.60 14.62 18.81
N LEU A 384 3.46 15.49 19.37
CA LEU A 384 4.78 15.10 19.86
C LEU A 384 4.68 14.20 21.10
N SER A 385 3.80 14.53 22.04
CA SER A 385 3.51 13.65 23.20
C SER A 385 3.00 12.27 22.74
N ALA A 386 2.11 12.26 21.75
CA ALA A 386 1.60 11.02 21.14
C ALA A 386 2.72 10.18 20.49
N SER A 387 3.64 10.82 19.76
CA SER A 387 4.74 10.11 19.13
C SER A 387 5.67 9.41 20.14
N TYR A 388 5.88 10.01 21.34
CA TYR A 388 6.62 9.36 22.43
C TYR A 388 5.87 8.15 22.99
N ASN A 389 4.56 8.27 23.20
CA ASN A 389 3.74 7.17 23.67
C ASN A 389 3.68 6.02 22.65
N ILE A 390 3.67 6.33 21.34
CA ILE A 390 3.74 5.33 20.27
C ILE A 390 5.04 4.52 20.36
N GLY A 391 6.17 5.20 20.48
CA GLY A 391 7.49 4.56 20.61
C GLY A 391 7.60 3.72 21.86
N ALA A 392 7.15 4.25 22.99
CA ALA A 392 7.14 3.55 24.27
C ALA A 392 6.33 2.25 24.22
N ARG A 393 5.12 2.28 23.66
CA ARG A 393 4.26 1.08 23.52
C ARG A 393 4.90 0.00 22.66
N TYR A 394 5.63 0.38 21.63
CA TYR A 394 6.39 -0.58 20.83
C TYR A 394 7.45 -1.27 21.69
N PHE A 395 8.31 -0.52 22.36
CA PHE A 395 9.37 -1.10 23.17
C PHE A 395 8.84 -1.91 24.36
N ILE A 396 7.84 -1.42 25.08
CA ILE A 396 7.19 -2.17 26.18
C ILE A 396 6.70 -3.52 25.68
N ARG A 397 6.02 -3.56 24.52
CA ARG A 397 5.55 -4.80 23.90
C ARG A 397 6.69 -5.75 23.54
N GLU A 398 7.72 -5.25 22.87
CA GLU A 398 8.81 -6.10 22.37
C GLU A 398 9.78 -6.52 23.47
N LEU A 399 9.98 -5.74 24.53
CA LEU A 399 10.81 -6.08 25.67
C LEU A 399 10.14 -7.15 26.56
N LEU A 400 8.83 -7.06 26.77
CA LEU A 400 8.09 -8.03 27.60
C LEU A 400 7.78 -9.34 26.86
N LYS A 401 7.78 -9.35 25.54
CA LYS A 401 7.40 -10.51 24.73
C LYS A 401 8.28 -11.75 24.94
N PRO A 402 9.62 -11.65 24.98
CA PRO A 402 10.51 -12.79 25.13
C PRO A 402 10.67 -13.27 26.60
N LEU A 403 10.15 -12.53 27.59
CA LEU A 403 10.35 -12.86 29.00
C LEU A 403 9.48 -14.04 29.45
N PRO A 404 10.00 -14.89 30.35
CA PRO A 404 9.21 -15.90 31.03
C PRO A 404 8.02 -15.29 31.79
N ALA A 405 6.96 -16.08 31.98
CA ALA A 405 5.74 -15.60 32.63
C ALA A 405 5.97 -15.05 34.04
N THR A 406 6.87 -15.66 34.82
CA THR A 406 7.25 -15.23 36.16
C THR A 406 7.92 -13.86 36.19
N GLU A 407 8.97 -13.66 35.41
CA GLU A 407 9.66 -12.35 35.27
C GLU A 407 8.73 -11.26 34.78
N ARG A 408 7.91 -11.60 33.76
CA ARG A 408 6.92 -10.69 33.23
C ARG A 408 5.90 -10.26 34.29
N SER A 409 5.38 -11.18 35.10
CA SER A 409 4.43 -10.89 36.17
C SER A 409 5.05 -10.00 37.25
N LEU A 410 6.32 -10.21 37.60
CA LEU A 410 7.05 -9.33 38.53
C LEU A 410 7.19 -7.91 38.00
N LEU A 411 7.54 -7.74 36.72
CA LEU A 411 7.65 -6.42 36.11
C LEU A 411 6.28 -5.75 35.99
N GLU A 412 5.23 -6.50 35.64
CA GLU A 412 3.85 -5.99 35.58
C GLU A 412 3.32 -5.56 36.93
N ALA A 413 3.76 -6.19 38.03
CA ALA A 413 3.44 -5.77 39.40
C ALA A 413 4.15 -4.47 39.78
N LYS A 414 5.44 -4.31 39.39
CA LYS A 414 6.22 -3.12 39.70
C LYS A 414 5.83 -1.91 38.83
N VAL A 415 5.39 -2.12 37.61
CA VAL A 415 4.93 -1.09 36.67
C VAL A 415 3.54 -1.46 36.12
N PRO A 416 2.47 -1.30 36.93
CA PRO A 416 1.12 -1.77 36.59
C PRO A 416 0.56 -1.32 35.22
N PRO A 417 0.84 -0.10 34.70
CA PRO A 417 0.35 0.33 33.39
C PRO A 417 0.79 -0.56 32.25
N VAL A 418 1.95 -1.26 32.33
CA VAL A 418 2.47 -2.07 31.22
C VAL A 418 1.65 -3.34 30.99
N LYS A 419 0.87 -3.80 31.97
CA LYS A 419 -0.09 -4.91 31.84
C LYS A 419 -1.18 -4.61 30.80
N ARG A 420 -1.61 -3.33 30.74
CA ARG A 420 -2.64 -2.86 29.79
C ARG A 420 -1.99 -2.05 28.68
N ARG A 421 -1.70 -2.67 27.55
CA ARG A 421 -1.05 -2.04 26.38
C ARG A 421 -1.74 -0.75 25.87
N THR A 422 -2.98 -0.49 26.27
CA THR A 422 -3.79 0.67 25.86
C THR A 422 -3.61 1.89 26.76
N SER A 423 -2.96 1.74 27.92
CA SER A 423 -2.78 2.82 28.91
C SER A 423 -1.31 3.20 29.14
N CYS A 424 -0.36 2.41 28.64
CA CYS A 424 1.06 2.75 28.84
C CYS A 424 1.46 4.02 28.08
N VAL A 425 2.35 4.78 28.70
CA VAL A 425 2.94 6.02 28.20
C VAL A 425 4.47 5.96 28.24
N TYR A 426 5.13 6.99 27.77
CA TYR A 426 6.59 7.06 27.71
C TYR A 426 7.27 6.94 29.09
N ALA A 427 6.70 7.55 30.12
CA ALA A 427 7.22 7.43 31.50
C ALA A 427 7.24 5.98 31.99
N ASP A 428 6.27 5.15 31.56
CA ASP A 428 6.21 3.75 31.95
C ASP A 428 7.33 2.92 31.28
N LEU A 429 7.74 3.27 30.07
CA LEU A 429 8.91 2.64 29.41
C LEU A 429 10.18 2.88 30.23
N ARG A 430 10.41 4.11 30.68
CA ARG A 430 11.57 4.45 31.48
C ARG A 430 11.59 3.74 32.83
N LYS A 431 10.44 3.64 33.49
CA LYS A 431 10.29 2.87 34.73
C LYS A 431 10.56 1.38 34.49
N LEU A 432 9.95 0.81 33.43
CA LEU A 432 10.15 -0.58 33.06
C LEU A 432 11.64 -0.89 32.82
N HIS A 433 12.33 -0.03 32.06
CA HIS A 433 13.76 -0.20 31.79
C HIS A 433 14.58 -0.20 33.09
N SER A 434 14.34 0.76 34.00
CA SER A 434 15.01 0.79 35.31
C SER A 434 14.78 -0.48 36.14
N GLU A 435 13.54 -1.00 36.16
CA GLU A 435 13.24 -2.26 36.87
C GLU A 435 13.87 -3.48 36.22
N MET A 436 13.94 -3.52 34.90
CA MET A 436 14.64 -4.60 34.17
C MET A 436 16.14 -4.63 34.46
N GLU A 437 16.78 -3.46 34.55
CA GLU A 437 18.21 -3.39 34.91
C GLU A 437 18.45 -3.79 36.39
N ARG A 438 17.56 -3.40 37.31
CA ARG A 438 17.62 -3.85 38.72
C ARG A 438 17.49 -5.37 38.85
N LEU A 439 16.58 -5.99 38.11
CA LEU A 439 16.40 -7.43 38.11
C LEU A 439 17.60 -8.22 37.56
N LYS A 440 18.37 -7.62 36.66
CA LYS A 440 19.61 -8.25 36.17
C LYS A 440 20.79 -8.12 37.15
N ALA A 441 20.78 -7.06 37.97
CA ALA A 441 21.82 -6.78 38.92
C ALA A 441 21.61 -7.56 40.25
N ALA A 442 20.41 -8.08 40.50
CA ALA A 442 20.03 -8.92 41.62
C ALA A 442 20.18 -10.41 41.27
#